data_5055e44f9dc1708b233e8a54d73e707e
#
_entry.id   5055e44f9dc1708b233e8a54d73e707e
#
_cell.length_a   1.000
_cell.length_b   1.000
_cell.length_c   1.000
_cell.angle_alpha   90.00
_cell.angle_beta   90.00
_cell.angle_gamma   90.00
#
_symmetry.space_group_name_H-M   'P 1'
#
loop_
_entity.id
_entity.type
_entity.pdbx_description
1 polymer ?
#
loop_
_entity_poly.entity_id
_entity_poly.type
_entity_poly.pdbx_seq_one_letter_code
_entity_poly.pdbx_strand_id
1 'polypeptide(L)'
;MGKPSEQRQIQNIMSNIWNHVLDKEYPCMVADCREYAINSHLFMINGILNNVAENGQLMELRTKSIAALLPSENATCHFKKVGIRQALSFPLFCNQHDTAIFSSIERDYADYTDYKHLALYSYRTICAEMRMKEMMVEYCNRVLNSATLQNLIHGERLAYFDIQKQGLLTGIRDFKCYITSILEDITGNSQHFTFHSFSLPVKGIYAA
;
A
#
# COMPACT_ATOMS: atom_id res chain seq x y z
N MET A 1 2.10 28.55 27.69
CA MET A 1 1.99 27.24 27.00
C MET A 1 3.24 26.43 27.34
N GLY A 2 3.10 25.26 28.02
CA GLY A 2 4.23 24.39 28.35
C GLY A 2 4.85 23.78 27.08
N LYS A 3 6.17 23.53 27.09
CA LYS A 3 6.84 22.81 26.01
C LYS A 3 6.21 21.41 25.87
N PRO A 4 5.93 20.94 24.66
CA PRO A 4 5.45 19.56 24.45
C PRO A 4 6.46 18.57 25.04
N SER A 5 5.97 17.45 25.60
CA SER A 5 6.87 16.37 26.03
C SER A 5 7.70 15.88 24.86
N GLU A 6 8.93 15.45 25.12
CA GLU A 6 9.85 14.91 24.09
C GLU A 6 9.19 13.84 23.22
N GLN A 7 8.44 12.94 23.84
CA GLN A 7 7.68 11.92 23.11
C GLN A 7 6.66 12.51 22.13
N ARG A 8 5.94 13.57 22.52
CA ARG A 8 4.99 14.26 21.62
C ARG A 8 5.71 14.98 20.48
N GLN A 9 6.91 15.50 20.74
CA GLN A 9 7.74 16.12 19.72
C GLN A 9 8.19 15.08 18.69
N ILE A 10 8.69 13.92 19.14
CA ILE A 10 9.07 12.79 18.27
C ILE A 10 7.87 12.37 17.39
N GLN A 11 6.70 12.16 18.00
CA GLN A 11 5.49 11.77 17.27
C GLN A 11 5.10 12.79 16.19
N ASN A 12 5.17 14.07 16.49
CA ASN A 12 4.85 15.13 15.53
C ASN A 12 5.84 15.15 14.36
N ILE A 13 7.13 15.04 14.62
CA ILE A 13 8.16 15.00 13.56
C ILE A 13 7.94 13.77 12.67
N MET A 14 7.75 12.59 13.27
CA MET A 14 7.53 11.35 12.53
C MET A 14 6.25 11.39 11.68
N SER A 15 5.17 11.98 12.23
CA SER A 15 3.92 12.17 11.48
C SER A 15 4.10 13.14 10.31
N ASN A 16 4.85 14.23 10.50
CA ASN A 16 5.15 15.15 9.40
C ASN A 16 6.00 14.50 8.31
N ILE A 17 7.01 13.70 8.69
CA ILE A 17 7.80 12.93 7.73
C ILE A 17 6.90 12.00 6.92
N TRP A 18 5.96 11.31 7.57
CA TRP A 18 5.03 10.42 6.88
C TRP A 18 4.09 11.17 5.93
N ASN A 19 3.55 12.30 6.34
CA ASN A 19 2.73 13.12 5.46
C ASN A 19 3.51 13.55 4.21
N HIS A 20 4.76 13.94 4.34
CA HIS A 20 5.62 14.24 3.19
C HIS A 20 5.90 13.04 2.28
N VAL A 21 5.90 11.81 2.83
CA VAL A 21 6.00 10.60 2.01
C VAL A 21 4.70 10.36 1.25
N LEU A 22 3.54 10.57 1.90
CA LEU A 22 2.22 10.43 1.27
C LEU A 22 1.98 11.47 0.16
N ASP A 23 2.46 12.69 0.35
CA ASP A 23 2.27 13.82 -0.59
C ASP A 23 3.27 13.80 -1.75
N LYS A 24 4.23 12.88 -1.74
CA LYS A 24 5.24 12.75 -2.80
C LYS A 24 4.61 12.20 -4.07
N GLU A 25 4.97 12.78 -5.21
CA GLU A 25 4.65 12.19 -6.51
C GLU A 25 5.52 10.95 -6.77
N TYR A 26 4.88 9.84 -7.08
CA TYR A 26 5.54 8.58 -7.39
C TYR A 26 5.50 8.29 -8.88
N PRO A 27 6.56 7.73 -9.47
CA PRO A 27 6.53 7.33 -10.88
C PRO A 27 5.57 6.17 -11.12
N CYS A 28 5.03 6.06 -12.32
CA CYS A 28 4.30 4.88 -12.77
C CYS A 28 5.13 3.61 -12.58
N MET A 29 4.50 2.50 -12.17
CA MET A 29 5.19 1.23 -11.93
C MET A 29 5.45 0.40 -13.18
N VAL A 30 4.93 0.82 -14.34
CA VAL A 30 5.28 0.20 -15.63
C VAL A 30 6.70 0.62 -16.01
N ALA A 31 7.53 -0.36 -16.38
CA ALA A 31 8.91 -0.12 -16.78
C ALA A 31 8.98 0.92 -17.92
N ASP A 32 10.00 1.76 -17.88
CA ASP A 32 10.27 2.83 -18.86
C ASP A 32 9.19 3.92 -19.01
N CYS A 33 8.12 3.87 -18.20
CA CYS A 33 7.13 4.94 -18.14
C CYS A 33 7.69 6.13 -17.36
N ARG A 34 7.57 7.34 -17.94
CA ARG A 34 8.04 8.59 -17.33
C ARG A 34 6.95 9.41 -16.65
N GLU A 35 5.70 8.93 -16.75
CA GLU A 35 4.54 9.60 -16.17
C GLU A 35 4.45 9.34 -14.67
N TYR A 36 3.82 10.27 -13.94
CA TYR A 36 3.48 10.06 -12.53
C TYR A 36 2.28 9.15 -12.36
N ALA A 37 2.31 8.39 -11.28
CA ALA A 37 1.23 7.52 -10.89
C ALA A 37 0.02 8.33 -10.36
N ILE A 38 -1.17 7.88 -10.72
CA ILE A 38 -2.42 8.30 -10.06
C ILE A 38 -2.75 7.33 -8.93
N ASN A 39 -3.71 7.67 -8.08
CA ASN A 39 -4.24 6.74 -7.09
C ASN A 39 -5.08 5.65 -7.77
N SER A 40 -4.48 4.49 -7.95
CA SER A 40 -5.11 3.29 -8.50
C SER A 40 -5.79 2.52 -7.37
N HIS A 41 -7.06 2.15 -7.55
CA HIS A 41 -7.80 1.34 -6.58
C HIS A 41 -7.49 -0.15 -6.76
N LEU A 42 -7.34 -0.88 -5.65
CA LEU A 42 -7.15 -2.34 -5.70
C LEU A 42 -8.40 -3.06 -6.21
N PHE A 43 -9.57 -2.52 -5.90
CA PHE A 43 -10.88 -3.05 -6.31
C PHE A 43 -11.70 -1.98 -7.00
N MET A 44 -12.54 -2.39 -7.93
CA MET A 44 -13.44 -1.52 -8.67
C MET A 44 -14.39 -0.76 -7.75
N ILE A 45 -14.39 0.58 -7.86
CA ILE A 45 -15.25 1.45 -7.03
C ILE A 45 -16.73 1.16 -7.29
N ASN A 46 -17.16 1.17 -8.57
CA ASN A 46 -18.56 1.03 -8.98
C ASN A 46 -19.11 -0.40 -8.86
N GLY A 47 -18.29 -1.34 -8.44
CA GLY A 47 -18.68 -2.72 -8.18
C GLY A 47 -18.45 -3.09 -6.73
N ILE A 48 -17.25 -3.62 -6.43
CA ILE A 48 -16.94 -4.21 -5.14
C ILE A 48 -17.03 -3.20 -3.99
N LEU A 49 -16.38 -2.04 -4.12
CA LEU A 49 -16.32 -1.07 -3.02
C LEU A 49 -17.68 -0.44 -2.71
N ASN A 50 -18.49 -0.11 -3.73
CA ASN A 50 -19.85 0.41 -3.52
C ASN A 50 -20.77 -0.62 -2.85
N ASN A 51 -20.61 -1.91 -3.15
CA ASN A 51 -21.45 -2.95 -2.58
C ASN A 51 -21.19 -3.21 -1.09
N VAL A 52 -19.98 -2.90 -0.60
CA VAL A 52 -19.61 -3.07 0.81
C VAL A 52 -19.57 -1.76 1.59
N ALA A 53 -19.72 -0.62 0.91
CA ALA A 53 -19.67 0.69 1.53
C ALA A 53 -20.99 1.07 2.21
N GLU A 54 -20.90 1.65 3.39
CA GLU A 54 -22.03 2.31 4.05
C GLU A 54 -21.95 3.83 3.86
N ASN A 55 -22.94 4.41 3.22
CA ASN A 55 -22.99 5.85 2.90
C ASN A 55 -21.72 6.35 2.18
N GLY A 56 -21.19 5.57 1.24
CA GLY A 56 -19.97 5.89 0.50
C GLY A 56 -18.67 5.83 1.32
N GLN A 57 -18.67 5.16 2.46
CA GLN A 57 -17.52 5.01 3.35
C GLN A 57 -17.25 3.54 3.65
N LEU A 58 -15.98 3.22 3.87
CA LEU A 58 -15.49 1.94 4.34
C LEU A 58 -14.79 2.11 5.69
N MET A 59 -14.72 1.02 6.47
CA MET A 59 -13.92 0.96 7.69
C MET A 59 -12.55 0.40 7.36
N GLU A 60 -11.50 1.20 7.51
CA GLU A 60 -10.11 0.75 7.39
C GLU A 60 -9.45 0.64 8.75
N LEU A 61 -8.65 -0.42 8.92
CA LEU A 61 -7.78 -0.55 10.07
C LEU A 61 -6.60 0.43 9.93
N ARG A 62 -6.45 1.34 10.88
CA ARG A 62 -5.36 2.31 10.92
C ARG A 62 -4.60 2.22 12.23
N THR A 63 -3.31 2.42 12.19
CA THR A 63 -2.53 2.68 13.42
C THR A 63 -2.77 4.13 13.87
N LYS A 64 -2.88 4.36 15.17
CA LYS A 64 -3.08 5.71 15.71
C LYS A 64 -1.94 6.68 15.40
N SER A 65 -0.75 6.15 15.20
CA SER A 65 0.43 6.92 14.84
C SER A 65 1.41 6.01 14.13
N ILE A 66 2.11 6.53 13.12
CA ILE A 66 3.20 5.80 12.49
C ILE A 66 4.35 5.55 13.47
N ALA A 67 4.47 6.35 14.52
CA ALA A 67 5.37 6.07 15.64
C ALA A 67 4.98 4.80 16.42
N ALA A 68 3.75 4.30 16.26
CA ALA A 68 3.33 3.00 16.79
C ALA A 68 3.93 1.81 16.00
N LEU A 69 4.60 2.05 14.88
CA LEU A 69 5.45 1.08 14.21
C LEU A 69 6.80 0.87 14.93
N LEU A 70 7.12 1.75 15.89
CA LEU A 70 8.21 1.45 16.83
C LEU A 70 7.77 0.29 17.73
N PRO A 71 8.71 -0.62 18.07
CA PRO A 71 8.45 -1.64 19.07
C PRO A 71 7.96 -0.99 20.36
N SER A 72 6.69 -1.00 20.59
CA SER A 72 6.06 -0.55 21.83
C SER A 72 4.98 -1.57 22.17
N GLU A 73 4.89 -1.91 23.45
CA GLU A 73 3.86 -2.81 23.99
C GLU A 73 2.43 -2.30 23.78
N ASN A 74 2.28 -1.06 23.26
CA ASN A 74 1.00 -0.35 23.13
C ASN A 74 0.69 0.13 21.69
N ALA A 75 1.07 -0.60 20.67
CA ALA A 75 0.65 -0.31 19.30
C ALA A 75 -0.88 -0.50 19.21
N THR A 76 -1.64 0.58 19.29
CA THR A 76 -3.10 0.53 19.20
C THR A 76 -3.54 0.79 17.77
N CYS A 77 -4.20 -0.21 17.18
CA CYS A 77 -4.94 -0.06 15.95
C CYS A 77 -6.37 0.42 16.23
N HIS A 78 -6.96 1.14 15.31
CA HIS A 78 -8.36 1.54 15.37
C HIS A 78 -8.96 1.54 13.98
N PHE A 79 -10.26 1.30 13.90
CA PHE A 79 -10.99 1.44 12.65
C PHE A 79 -11.31 2.92 12.39
N LYS A 80 -11.02 3.37 11.16
CA LYS A 80 -11.33 4.72 10.68
C LYS A 80 -12.24 4.63 9.47
N LYS A 81 -13.29 5.47 9.43
CA LYS A 81 -14.11 5.64 8.24
C LYS A 81 -13.32 6.38 7.17
N VAL A 82 -13.29 5.80 5.98
CA VAL A 82 -12.58 6.36 4.81
C VAL A 82 -13.54 6.36 3.63
N GLY A 83 -13.60 7.45 2.87
CA GLY A 83 -14.41 7.52 1.66
C GLY A 83 -13.92 6.51 0.60
N ILE A 84 -14.85 5.88 -0.13
CA ILE A 84 -14.52 4.84 -1.13
C ILE A 84 -13.52 5.32 -2.20
N ARG A 85 -13.48 6.61 -2.49
CA ARG A 85 -12.50 7.19 -3.44
C ARG A 85 -11.06 7.23 -2.90
N GLN A 86 -10.87 7.01 -1.61
CA GLN A 86 -9.58 7.01 -0.93
C GLN A 86 -9.23 5.63 -0.35
N ALA A 87 -10.26 4.80 -0.17
CA ALA A 87 -10.09 3.48 0.41
C ALA A 87 -9.34 2.57 -0.56
N LEU A 88 -8.37 1.80 -0.05
CA LEU A 88 -7.63 0.79 -0.82
C LEU A 88 -7.05 1.36 -2.14
N SER A 89 -6.61 2.62 -2.12
CA SER A 89 -5.98 3.28 -3.28
C SER A 89 -4.53 3.63 -3.01
N PHE A 90 -3.68 3.45 -4.01
CA PHE A 90 -2.24 3.65 -3.94
C PHE A 90 -1.72 4.31 -5.22
N PRO A 91 -0.63 5.11 -5.18
CA PRO A 91 -0.03 5.69 -6.37
C PRO A 91 0.75 4.63 -7.17
N LEU A 92 0.06 3.86 -8.03
CA LEU A 92 0.63 2.71 -8.73
C LEU A 92 0.97 3.00 -10.18
N PHE A 93 -0.02 3.37 -10.99
CA PHE A 93 0.10 3.49 -12.44
C PHE A 93 -0.31 4.89 -12.89
N CYS A 94 0.20 5.35 -14.02
CA CYS A 94 -0.37 6.53 -14.67
C CYS A 94 -1.74 6.20 -15.25
N ASN A 95 -2.55 7.21 -15.52
CA ASN A 95 -3.92 7.03 -16.00
C ASN A 95 -4.01 6.13 -17.25
N GLN A 96 -3.06 6.28 -18.18
CA GLN A 96 -3.03 5.46 -19.40
C GLN A 96 -2.79 3.98 -19.09
N HIS A 97 -1.79 3.68 -18.24
CA HIS A 97 -1.44 2.30 -17.92
C HIS A 97 -2.47 1.64 -16.99
N ASP A 98 -3.02 2.37 -16.02
CA ASP A 98 -4.09 1.84 -15.16
C ASP A 98 -5.28 1.39 -16.01
N THR A 99 -5.76 2.26 -16.90
CA THR A 99 -6.87 1.93 -17.81
C THR A 99 -6.53 0.80 -18.78
N ALA A 100 -5.36 0.86 -19.45
CA ALA A 100 -5.00 -0.12 -20.48
C ALA A 100 -4.82 -1.53 -19.91
N ILE A 101 -4.19 -1.67 -18.75
CA ILE A 101 -3.87 -2.96 -18.14
C ILE A 101 -5.11 -3.60 -17.52
N PHE A 102 -5.92 -2.80 -16.79
CA PHE A 102 -6.96 -3.35 -15.92
C PHE A 102 -8.38 -3.24 -16.46
N SER A 103 -8.56 -2.71 -17.70
CA SER A 103 -9.89 -2.53 -18.30
C SER A 103 -10.73 -3.81 -18.35
N SER A 104 -10.12 -5.00 -18.48
CA SER A 104 -10.84 -6.27 -18.54
C SER A 104 -11.45 -6.68 -17.20
N ILE A 105 -10.83 -6.31 -16.09
CA ILE A 105 -11.31 -6.60 -14.72
C ILE A 105 -12.12 -5.46 -14.11
N GLU A 106 -12.20 -4.31 -14.78
CA GLU A 106 -12.99 -3.15 -14.34
C GLU A 106 -14.35 -3.01 -15.05
N ARG A 107 -14.64 -3.90 -15.98
CA ARG A 107 -15.97 -4.02 -16.60
C ARG A 107 -16.87 -4.90 -15.73
N ASP A 108 -18.17 -4.80 -15.95
CA ASP A 108 -19.29 -5.18 -15.08
C ASP A 108 -19.20 -6.54 -14.36
N TYR A 109 -18.36 -7.46 -14.80
CA TYR A 109 -18.20 -8.77 -14.14
C TYR A 109 -16.78 -9.31 -14.35
N ALA A 110 -15.92 -9.09 -13.38
CA ALA A 110 -14.66 -9.83 -13.33
C ALA A 110 -14.96 -11.32 -13.13
N ASP A 111 -14.46 -12.15 -14.02
CA ASP A 111 -14.56 -13.60 -13.86
C ASP A 111 -13.44 -14.09 -12.93
N TYR A 112 -13.80 -14.49 -11.72
CA TYR A 112 -12.86 -15.02 -10.73
C TYR A 112 -12.47 -16.48 -10.99
N THR A 113 -12.88 -17.07 -12.11
CA THR A 113 -12.41 -18.37 -12.61
C THR A 113 -11.44 -18.20 -13.79
N ASP A 114 -11.42 -17.03 -14.41
CA ASP A 114 -10.49 -16.72 -15.50
C ASP A 114 -9.08 -16.45 -14.97
N TYR A 115 -8.12 -17.21 -15.49
CA TYR A 115 -6.72 -17.11 -15.06
C TYR A 115 -6.12 -15.72 -15.24
N LYS A 116 -6.40 -15.07 -16.39
CA LYS A 116 -5.85 -13.74 -16.66
C LYS A 116 -6.44 -12.67 -15.76
N HIS A 117 -7.72 -12.78 -15.42
CA HIS A 117 -8.34 -11.86 -14.46
C HIS A 117 -7.71 -12.02 -13.06
N LEU A 118 -7.49 -13.25 -12.62
CA LEU A 118 -6.81 -13.51 -11.34
C LEU A 118 -5.35 -13.01 -11.35
N ALA A 119 -4.65 -13.19 -12.46
CA ALA A 119 -3.30 -12.67 -12.65
C ALA A 119 -3.26 -11.12 -12.60
N LEU A 120 -4.23 -10.44 -13.23
CA LEU A 120 -4.35 -8.97 -13.18
C LEU A 120 -4.62 -8.45 -11.76
N TYR A 121 -5.51 -9.07 -11.00
CA TYR A 121 -5.74 -8.73 -9.59
C TYR A 121 -4.47 -8.92 -8.76
N SER A 122 -3.79 -10.06 -8.97
CA SER A 122 -2.53 -10.35 -8.28
C SER A 122 -1.44 -9.34 -8.64
N TYR A 123 -1.31 -8.98 -9.92
CA TYR A 123 -0.36 -7.97 -10.37
C TYR A 123 -0.62 -6.62 -9.68
N ARG A 124 -1.86 -6.14 -9.67
CA ARG A 124 -2.24 -4.89 -9.00
C ARG A 124 -1.92 -4.92 -7.51
N THR A 125 -2.21 -6.04 -6.84
CA THR A 125 -1.94 -6.22 -5.41
C THR A 125 -0.45 -6.27 -5.09
N ILE A 126 0.34 -7.00 -5.88
CA ILE A 126 1.79 -7.07 -5.74
C ILE A 126 2.42 -5.68 -5.94
N CYS A 127 1.95 -4.93 -6.94
CA CYS A 127 2.38 -3.54 -7.16
C CYS A 127 2.05 -2.64 -5.96
N ALA A 128 0.87 -2.77 -5.36
CA ALA A 128 0.50 -2.00 -4.17
C ALA A 128 1.40 -2.33 -2.98
N GLU A 129 1.65 -3.60 -2.71
CA GLU A 129 2.56 -4.03 -1.65
C GLU A 129 3.99 -3.54 -1.89
N MET A 130 4.47 -3.60 -3.12
CA MET A 130 5.78 -3.07 -3.46
C MET A 130 5.85 -1.55 -3.27
N ARG A 131 4.83 -0.80 -3.72
CA ARG A 131 4.74 0.65 -3.52
C ARG A 131 4.73 1.02 -2.05
N MET A 132 3.96 0.32 -1.22
CA MET A 132 3.96 0.53 0.23
C MET A 132 5.34 0.32 0.84
N LYS A 133 6.08 -0.70 0.40
CA LYS A 133 7.45 -0.93 0.86
C LYS A 133 8.39 0.19 0.41
N GLU A 134 8.27 0.69 -0.82
CA GLU A 134 9.05 1.83 -1.32
C GLU A 134 8.78 3.10 -0.49
N MET A 135 7.53 3.38 -0.17
CA MET A 135 7.12 4.50 0.69
C MET A 135 7.70 4.34 2.10
N MET A 136 7.67 3.14 2.65
CA MET A 136 8.25 2.86 3.97
C MET A 136 9.78 2.96 3.97
N VAL A 137 10.47 2.57 2.89
CA VAL A 137 11.92 2.79 2.73
C VAL A 137 12.23 4.28 2.71
N GLU A 138 11.46 5.07 1.96
CA GLU A 138 11.59 6.53 1.94
C GLU A 138 11.39 7.14 3.34
N TYR A 139 10.37 6.67 4.05
CA TYR A 139 10.11 7.07 5.43
C TYR A 139 11.29 6.75 6.35
N CYS A 140 11.80 5.52 6.33
CA CYS A 140 12.96 5.12 7.11
C CYS A 140 14.19 5.99 6.78
N ASN A 141 14.43 6.26 5.50
CA ASN A 141 15.53 7.14 5.09
C ASN A 141 15.41 8.55 5.67
N ARG A 142 14.21 9.15 5.64
CA ARG A 142 13.98 10.49 6.20
C ARG A 142 14.11 10.51 7.72
N VAL A 143 13.65 9.47 8.42
CA VAL A 143 13.82 9.32 9.87
C VAL A 143 15.31 9.22 10.22
N LEU A 144 16.05 8.35 9.55
CA LEU A 144 17.48 8.14 9.77
C LEU A 144 18.33 9.38 9.47
N ASN A 145 17.92 10.19 8.50
CA ASN A 145 18.63 11.42 8.10
C ASN A 145 18.15 12.68 8.85
N SER A 146 17.19 12.58 9.76
CA SER A 146 16.69 13.71 10.52
C SER A 146 17.61 14.03 11.69
N ALA A 147 18.38 15.12 11.60
CA ALA A 147 19.26 15.57 12.69
C ALA A 147 18.49 15.76 14.00
N THR A 148 17.24 16.26 13.95
CA THR A 148 16.41 16.43 15.14
C THR A 148 16.05 15.10 15.78
N LEU A 149 15.67 14.09 14.99
CA LEU A 149 15.34 12.76 15.52
C LEU A 149 16.58 12.03 16.04
N GLN A 150 17.73 12.19 15.40
CA GLN A 150 19.00 11.62 15.88
C GLN A 150 19.37 12.12 17.27
N ASN A 151 19.01 13.35 17.62
CA ASN A 151 19.24 13.92 18.95
C ASN A 151 18.17 13.49 19.99
N LEU A 152 16.96 13.14 19.54
CA LEU A 152 15.83 12.80 20.43
C LEU A 152 15.64 11.29 20.61
N ILE A 153 16.11 10.49 19.67
CA ILE A 153 15.92 9.04 19.66
C ILE A 153 17.27 8.35 19.91
N HIS A 154 17.34 7.52 20.94
CA HIS A 154 18.56 6.77 21.27
C HIS A 154 18.88 5.69 20.21
N GLY A 155 20.18 5.34 20.12
CA GLY A 155 20.75 4.53 19.05
C GLY A 155 20.04 3.22 18.72
N GLU A 156 19.52 2.48 19.70
CA GLU A 156 18.79 1.22 19.48
C GLU A 156 17.51 1.41 18.65
N ARG A 157 16.80 2.50 18.87
CA ARG A 157 15.58 2.82 18.10
C ARG A 157 15.89 3.28 16.68
N LEU A 158 17.01 3.97 16.47
CA LEU A 158 17.49 4.30 15.12
C LEU A 158 17.95 3.04 14.38
N ALA A 159 18.66 2.14 15.05
CA ALA A 159 19.06 0.84 14.49
C ALA A 159 17.85 0.02 14.03
N TYR A 160 16.72 0.09 14.75
CA TYR A 160 15.48 -0.55 14.34
C TYR A 160 15.00 -0.06 12.96
N PHE A 161 15.04 1.24 12.68
CA PHE A 161 14.66 1.77 11.36
C PHE A 161 15.59 1.30 10.24
N ASP A 162 16.88 1.14 10.52
CA ASP A 162 17.80 0.60 9.52
C ASP A 162 17.54 -0.88 9.25
N ILE A 163 17.30 -1.69 10.27
CA ILE A 163 16.91 -3.10 10.12
C ILE A 163 15.60 -3.22 9.32
N GLN A 164 14.58 -2.44 9.66
CA GLN A 164 13.32 -2.41 8.94
C GLN A 164 13.53 -2.05 7.47
N LYS A 165 14.33 -1.03 7.18
CA LYS A 165 14.68 -0.62 5.82
C LYS A 165 15.31 -1.78 5.02
N GLN A 166 16.25 -2.50 5.61
CA GLN A 166 16.89 -3.64 4.95
C GLN A 166 15.88 -4.77 4.63
N GLY A 167 14.98 -5.08 5.57
CA GLY A 167 13.90 -6.03 5.33
C GLY A 167 12.95 -5.60 4.21
N LEU A 168 12.58 -4.31 4.17
CA LEU A 168 11.74 -3.74 3.11
C LEU A 168 12.42 -3.81 1.74
N LEU A 169 13.71 -3.48 1.66
CA LEU A 169 14.50 -3.58 0.40
C LEU A 169 14.59 -5.01 -0.09
N THR A 170 14.74 -5.99 0.82
CA THR A 170 14.69 -7.41 0.47
C THR A 170 13.33 -7.78 -0.11
N GLY A 171 12.23 -7.40 0.55
CA GLY A 171 10.88 -7.65 0.06
C GLY A 171 10.59 -6.99 -1.30
N ILE A 172 11.10 -5.76 -1.56
CA ILE A 172 10.98 -5.11 -2.87
C ILE A 172 11.68 -5.94 -3.95
N ARG A 173 12.86 -6.48 -3.67
CA ARG A 173 13.58 -7.34 -4.61
C ARG A 173 12.81 -8.61 -4.92
N ASP A 174 12.21 -9.25 -3.92
CA ASP A 174 11.42 -10.47 -4.09
C ASP A 174 10.17 -10.19 -4.93
N PHE A 175 9.46 -9.08 -4.66
CA PHE A 175 8.29 -8.70 -5.45
C PHE A 175 8.62 -8.37 -6.91
N LYS A 176 9.81 -7.84 -7.22
CA LYS A 176 10.23 -7.64 -8.62
C LYS A 176 10.29 -8.95 -9.40
N CYS A 177 10.74 -10.05 -8.77
CA CYS A 177 10.72 -11.37 -9.42
C CYS A 177 9.27 -11.82 -9.70
N TYR A 178 8.36 -11.68 -8.73
CA TYR A 178 6.95 -12.02 -8.91
C TYR A 178 6.26 -11.16 -9.98
N ILE A 179 6.57 -9.86 -10.04
CA ILE A 179 6.04 -8.97 -11.08
C ILE A 179 6.46 -9.44 -12.47
N THR A 180 7.71 -9.85 -12.67
CA THR A 180 8.17 -10.37 -13.96
C THR A 180 7.37 -11.60 -14.35
N SER A 181 7.25 -12.60 -13.49
CA SER A 181 6.52 -13.83 -13.78
C SER A 181 5.02 -13.58 -14.02
N ILE A 182 4.38 -12.71 -13.25
CA ILE A 182 2.95 -12.42 -13.44
C ILE A 182 2.68 -11.64 -14.73
N LEU A 183 3.60 -10.78 -15.17
CA LEU A 183 3.50 -10.09 -16.47
C LEU A 183 3.65 -11.06 -17.63
N GLU A 184 4.51 -12.07 -17.54
CA GLU A 184 4.61 -13.14 -18.52
C GLU A 184 3.30 -13.94 -18.61
N ASP A 185 2.63 -14.19 -17.49
CA ASP A 185 1.32 -14.86 -17.45
C ASP A 185 0.20 -14.00 -18.06
N ILE A 186 0.22 -12.69 -17.86
CA ILE A 186 -0.78 -11.77 -18.41
C ILE A 186 -0.60 -11.60 -19.92
N THR A 187 0.64 -11.48 -20.40
CA THR A 187 0.96 -11.16 -21.80
C THR A 187 1.18 -12.38 -22.68
N GLY A 188 1.53 -13.51 -22.10
CA GLY A 188 1.84 -14.78 -22.78
C GLY A 188 0.79 -15.86 -22.53
N ASN A 189 1.22 -17.08 -22.77
CA ASN A 189 0.46 -18.30 -22.49
C ASN A 189 1.11 -19.12 -21.35
N SER A 190 2.00 -18.52 -20.57
CA SER A 190 2.60 -19.14 -19.41
C SER A 190 1.64 -19.11 -18.21
N GLN A 191 1.84 -20.00 -17.28
CA GLN A 191 1.11 -20.10 -16.02
C GLN A 191 2.11 -20.43 -14.92
N HIS A 192 2.78 -19.38 -14.38
CA HIS A 192 3.75 -19.52 -13.30
C HIS A 192 3.10 -19.67 -11.93
N PHE A 193 1.83 -19.26 -11.81
CA PHE A 193 1.09 -19.27 -10.54
C PHE A 193 -0.11 -20.21 -10.62
N THR A 194 -0.53 -20.69 -9.45
CA THR A 194 -1.79 -21.41 -9.27
C THR A 194 -2.71 -20.56 -8.41
N PHE A 195 -3.92 -20.32 -8.89
CA PHE A 195 -4.94 -19.55 -8.17
C PHE A 195 -6.03 -20.47 -7.64
N HIS A 196 -6.48 -20.16 -6.41
CA HIS A 196 -7.61 -20.84 -5.80
C HIS A 196 -8.66 -19.79 -5.43
N SER A 197 -9.87 -19.91 -5.99
CA SER A 197 -11.01 -19.07 -5.64
C SER A 197 -11.98 -19.84 -4.74
N PHE A 198 -12.46 -19.16 -3.72
CA PHE A 198 -13.46 -19.71 -2.79
C PHE A 198 -14.68 -18.80 -2.80
N SER A 199 -15.86 -19.38 -3.00
CA SER A 199 -17.13 -18.68 -2.85
C SER A 199 -17.76 -19.08 -1.53
N LEU A 200 -17.97 -18.12 -0.64
CA LEU A 200 -18.64 -18.33 0.62
C LEU A 200 -20.01 -17.65 0.58
N PRO A 201 -21.12 -18.37 0.91
CA PRO A 201 -22.43 -17.75 1.04
C PRO A 201 -22.48 -16.93 2.33
N VAL A 202 -22.10 -15.65 2.26
CA VAL A 202 -22.09 -14.76 3.44
C VAL A 202 -23.29 -13.83 3.37
N LYS A 203 -24.10 -13.82 4.42
CA LYS A 203 -25.12 -12.78 4.62
C LYS A 203 -24.48 -11.53 5.24
N GLY A 204 -23.81 -10.76 4.45
CA GLY A 204 -23.07 -9.55 4.84
C GLY A 204 -21.56 -9.74 4.72
N ILE A 205 -20.91 -8.81 4.04
CA ILE A 205 -19.45 -8.76 3.94
C ILE A 205 -18.99 -7.71 4.94
N TYR A 206 -18.26 -8.15 5.93
CA TYR A 206 -17.48 -7.27 6.79
C TYR A 206 -16.04 -7.30 6.25
N ALA A 207 -15.63 -6.27 5.51
CA ALA A 207 -14.24 -6.09 5.13
C ALA A 207 -13.48 -5.60 6.37
N ALA A 208 -12.61 -6.44 6.89
CA ALA A 208 -11.67 -6.09 7.94
C ALA A 208 -10.31 -5.71 7.34
#